data_ada627af34e6d701388c2e6e5193077b
#
_entry.id   ada627af34e6d701388c2e6e5193077b
#
_cell.length_a   1.000
_cell.length_b   1.000
_cell.length_c   1.000
_cell.angle_alpha   90.00
_cell.angle_beta   90.00
_cell.angle_gamma   90.00
#
_symmetry.space_group_name_H-M   'P 1'
#
loop_
_entity.id
_entity.type
_entity.pdbx_description
1 polymer ?
#
loop_
_entity_poly.entity_id
_entity_poly.type
_entity_poly.pdbx_seq_one_letter_code
_entity_poly.pdbx_strand_id
1 'polypeptide(L)'
;MRSVALVLTLSAVSLAAQNPAHYQITHTFVLGGEGRWDYVIPDPPRQRVFIARQDRVMVVDARDGKLLGEVAGIHGAHGVALVEAAHHGFATSGNDSAVVMFDPSTFQVLGRIPAAEDADAIVYDAVSNRVFTFNGDAHSSTVVDPGPGRLVTNIPLGGKPESGVAAGNGKLYVNIVDNGEVVEIDGKSFTVTRRWSTAPCQQPVAMAIDTTHHRLFSGCRSGLLAVSDYQAGRVVATAPIGAGVDGAAFDPAASDAFASNADGTLTVIHEDSPDQFHVVQNVQTAPGGRNMGLDPTTHRVYVVSARFGPAPADSTAANPRRRPPIIPGSFMMMVVEPIPQR
;
A
#
# COMPACT_ATOMS: atom_id res chain seq x y z
N MET A 1 44.85 -14.05 52.79
CA MET A 1 44.12 -13.36 51.72
C MET A 1 43.32 -14.41 50.92
N ARG A 2 42.03 -14.47 51.09
CA ARG A 2 41.19 -15.45 50.38
C ARG A 2 40.54 -14.69 49.22
N SER A 3 40.88 -15.08 47.98
CA SER A 3 40.24 -14.53 46.75
C SER A 3 38.86 -15.18 46.55
N VAL A 4 37.84 -14.38 46.54
CA VAL A 4 36.45 -14.79 46.18
C VAL A 4 36.32 -14.57 44.67
N ALA A 5 36.16 -15.64 43.92
CA ALA A 5 35.83 -15.58 42.49
C ALA A 5 34.33 -15.41 42.34
N LEU A 6 33.91 -14.30 41.74
CA LEU A 6 32.53 -14.02 41.38
C LEU A 6 32.22 -14.68 40.02
N VAL A 7 31.41 -15.73 40.04
CA VAL A 7 30.90 -16.37 38.80
C VAL A 7 29.66 -15.61 38.33
N LEU A 8 29.82 -14.86 37.26
CA LEU A 8 28.64 -14.27 36.53
C LEU A 8 28.04 -15.36 35.66
N THR A 9 26.85 -15.82 36.01
CA THR A 9 26.04 -16.65 35.12
C THR A 9 25.27 -15.73 34.14
N LEU A 10 25.67 -15.72 32.86
CA LEU A 10 24.85 -15.15 31.78
C LEU A 10 23.66 -16.09 31.53
N SER A 11 22.47 -15.66 31.92
CA SER A 11 21.23 -16.29 31.50
C SER A 11 20.96 -15.89 30.07
N ALA A 12 21.12 -16.79 29.10
CA ALA A 12 20.66 -16.63 27.74
C ALA A 12 19.14 -16.68 27.77
N VAL A 13 18.49 -15.54 27.56
CA VAL A 13 17.06 -15.47 27.26
C VAL A 13 16.87 -16.00 25.85
N SER A 14 16.37 -17.23 25.74
CA SER A 14 15.93 -17.80 24.48
C SER A 14 14.70 -17.02 24.03
N LEU A 15 14.81 -16.13 23.02
CA LEU A 15 13.64 -15.64 22.29
C LEU A 15 13.03 -16.89 21.63
N ALA A 16 11.89 -17.33 22.13
CA ALA A 16 11.09 -18.31 21.42
C ALA A 16 10.67 -17.71 20.08
N ALA A 17 11.09 -18.29 18.98
CA ALA A 17 10.59 -17.93 17.66
C ALA A 17 9.06 -18.12 17.70
N GLN A 18 8.32 -17.03 17.48
CA GLN A 18 6.87 -17.12 17.36
C GLN A 18 6.56 -17.87 16.06
N ASN A 19 5.68 -18.87 16.12
CA ASN A 19 5.20 -19.50 14.90
C ASN A 19 4.44 -18.46 14.07
N PRO A 20 4.68 -18.38 12.75
CA PRO A 20 4.00 -17.44 11.88
C PRO A 20 2.48 -17.58 11.99
N ALA A 21 1.77 -16.46 11.96
CA ALA A 21 0.31 -16.47 11.97
C ALA A 21 -0.24 -17.11 10.69
N HIS A 22 -1.31 -17.91 10.82
CA HIS A 22 -2.08 -18.35 9.67
C HIS A 22 -3.26 -17.40 9.46
N TYR A 23 -3.58 -17.09 8.20
CA TYR A 23 -4.63 -16.16 7.82
C TYR A 23 -5.75 -16.85 7.06
N GLN A 24 -6.98 -16.38 7.25
CA GLN A 24 -8.15 -16.86 6.49
C GLN A 24 -9.09 -15.71 6.16
N ILE A 25 -9.91 -15.88 5.11
CA ILE A 25 -11.04 -14.98 4.85
C ILE A 25 -12.13 -15.32 5.88
N THR A 26 -12.43 -14.35 6.76
CA THR A 26 -13.48 -14.50 7.77
C THR A 26 -14.81 -13.93 7.30
N HIS A 27 -14.77 -12.88 6.48
CA HIS A 27 -15.95 -12.22 5.95
C HIS A 27 -15.75 -11.81 4.48
N THR A 28 -16.85 -11.79 3.75
CA THR A 28 -16.91 -11.21 2.40
C THR A 28 -18.17 -10.36 2.31
N PHE A 29 -17.98 -9.05 2.14
CA PHE A 29 -19.06 -8.09 2.02
C PHE A 29 -19.24 -7.70 0.56
N VAL A 30 -20.44 -7.90 0.01
CA VAL A 30 -20.79 -7.40 -1.33
C VAL A 30 -21.14 -5.92 -1.21
N LEU A 31 -20.25 -5.06 -1.73
CA LEU A 31 -20.39 -3.62 -1.66
C LEU A 31 -21.21 -3.05 -2.84
N GLY A 32 -21.21 -3.76 -3.96
CA GLY A 32 -21.90 -3.34 -5.17
C GLY A 32 -21.30 -2.10 -5.84
N GLY A 33 -22.12 -1.37 -6.60
CA GLY A 33 -21.70 -0.21 -7.38
C GLY A 33 -20.92 -0.59 -8.63
N GLU A 34 -20.71 0.39 -9.50
CA GLU A 34 -19.99 0.24 -10.77
C GLU A 34 -18.60 0.87 -10.68
N GLY A 35 -17.78 0.66 -11.71
CA GLY A 35 -16.45 1.21 -11.83
C GLY A 35 -15.35 0.27 -11.33
N ARG A 36 -14.12 0.62 -11.71
CA ARG A 36 -12.90 -0.05 -11.25
C ARG A 36 -12.57 0.38 -9.83
N TRP A 37 -11.52 -0.18 -9.28
CA TRP A 37 -11.01 0.16 -7.94
C TRP A 37 -9.51 0.26 -7.96
N ASP A 38 -8.97 0.89 -6.91
CA ASP A 38 -7.57 1.00 -6.66
C ASP A 38 -7.28 0.94 -5.15
N TYR A 39 -6.45 1.82 -4.59
CA TYR A 39 -6.00 1.76 -3.21
C TYR A 39 -7.14 1.65 -2.20
N VAL A 40 -6.86 0.87 -1.14
CA VAL A 40 -7.75 0.59 -0.01
C VAL A 40 -7.07 1.12 1.25
N ILE A 41 -7.69 2.09 1.91
CA ILE A 41 -7.09 2.79 3.06
C ILE A 41 -8.00 2.61 4.29
N PRO A 42 -7.63 1.73 5.22
CA PRO A 42 -8.31 1.63 6.51
C PRO A 42 -8.13 2.90 7.34
N ASP A 43 -9.18 3.25 8.09
CA ASP A 43 -9.19 4.28 9.13
C ASP A 43 -9.59 3.60 10.46
N PRO A 44 -8.63 2.96 11.15
CA PRO A 44 -8.89 2.15 12.34
C PRO A 44 -9.61 2.91 13.46
N PRO A 45 -9.24 4.18 13.79
CA PRO A 45 -9.91 4.91 14.86
C PRO A 45 -11.42 5.07 14.65
N ARG A 46 -11.88 5.09 13.41
CA ARG A 46 -13.31 5.24 13.06
C ARG A 46 -13.93 3.97 12.50
N GLN A 47 -13.18 2.86 12.49
CA GLN A 47 -13.63 1.54 12.02
C GLN A 47 -14.25 1.59 10.63
N ARG A 48 -13.60 2.25 9.68
CA ARG A 48 -14.04 2.40 8.30
C ARG A 48 -12.90 2.19 7.30
N VAL A 49 -13.27 1.96 6.06
CA VAL A 49 -12.33 1.75 4.96
C VAL A 49 -12.69 2.68 3.82
N PHE A 50 -11.71 3.45 3.34
CA PHE A 50 -11.80 4.25 2.13
C PHE A 50 -11.31 3.42 0.95
N ILE A 51 -12.09 3.36 -0.12
CA ILE A 51 -11.78 2.58 -1.30
C ILE A 51 -11.90 3.50 -2.52
N ALA A 52 -10.81 3.68 -3.25
CA ALA A 52 -10.83 4.44 -4.49
C ALA A 52 -11.62 3.67 -5.56
N ARG A 53 -12.60 4.34 -6.18
CA ARG A 53 -13.54 3.75 -7.15
C ARG A 53 -13.65 4.68 -8.34
N GLN A 54 -12.78 4.58 -9.31
CA GLN A 54 -12.78 5.27 -10.60
C GLN A 54 -13.26 6.74 -10.59
N ASP A 55 -14.52 7.01 -10.18
CA ASP A 55 -15.18 8.32 -10.21
C ASP A 55 -15.49 8.90 -8.81
N ARG A 56 -15.08 8.22 -7.76
CA ARG A 56 -15.32 8.56 -6.35
C ARG A 56 -14.38 7.84 -5.40
N VAL A 57 -14.41 8.22 -4.14
CA VAL A 57 -13.95 7.38 -3.03
C VAL A 57 -15.16 6.86 -2.28
N MET A 58 -15.34 5.54 -2.24
CA MET A 58 -16.36 4.86 -1.45
C MET A 58 -15.85 4.71 -0.02
N VAL A 59 -16.70 4.98 0.98
CA VAL A 59 -16.36 4.80 2.39
C VAL A 59 -17.33 3.80 3.01
N VAL A 60 -16.80 2.72 3.55
CA VAL A 60 -17.60 1.64 4.15
C VAL A 60 -17.22 1.39 5.60
N ASP A 61 -18.17 0.88 6.39
CA ASP A 61 -17.92 0.38 7.74
C ASP A 61 -17.06 -0.89 7.66
N ALA A 62 -15.97 -0.93 8.41
CA ALA A 62 -15.02 -2.04 8.40
C ALA A 62 -15.57 -3.34 9.02
N ARG A 63 -16.68 -3.26 9.77
CA ARG A 63 -17.28 -4.38 10.52
C ARG A 63 -18.31 -5.17 9.70
N ASP A 64 -19.08 -4.47 8.86
CA ASP A 64 -20.20 -5.06 8.14
C ASP A 64 -20.28 -4.69 6.65
N GLY A 65 -19.33 -3.88 6.17
CA GLY A 65 -19.28 -3.43 4.77
C GLY A 65 -20.37 -2.43 4.37
N LYS A 66 -21.13 -1.88 5.34
CA LYS A 66 -22.18 -0.91 5.04
C LYS A 66 -21.60 0.37 4.47
N LEU A 67 -22.19 0.87 3.38
CA LEU A 67 -21.82 2.16 2.81
C LEU A 67 -22.13 3.28 3.81
N LEU A 68 -21.11 4.04 4.19
CA LEU A 68 -21.20 5.21 5.07
C LEU A 68 -21.34 6.51 4.28
N GLY A 69 -20.76 6.57 3.08
CA GLY A 69 -20.81 7.71 2.19
C GLY A 69 -19.81 7.62 1.06
N GLU A 70 -19.72 8.66 0.26
CA GLU A 70 -18.82 8.75 -0.88
C GLU A 70 -18.26 10.17 -1.03
N VAL A 71 -16.99 10.28 -1.41
CA VAL A 71 -16.41 11.52 -1.91
C VAL A 71 -16.60 11.52 -3.42
N ALA A 72 -17.54 12.30 -3.90
CA ALA A 72 -17.94 12.33 -5.31
C ALA A 72 -17.11 13.33 -6.14
N GLY A 73 -17.25 13.24 -7.47
CA GLY A 73 -16.66 14.21 -8.40
C GLY A 73 -15.15 14.06 -8.56
N ILE A 74 -14.63 12.86 -8.46
CA ILE A 74 -13.24 12.51 -8.75
C ILE A 74 -13.22 11.79 -10.09
N HIS A 75 -12.21 12.07 -10.94
CA HIS A 75 -12.05 11.36 -12.21
C HIS A 75 -10.71 10.63 -12.23
N GLY A 76 -10.75 9.30 -12.27
CA GLY A 76 -9.57 8.48 -12.03
C GLY A 76 -9.14 8.56 -10.58
N ALA A 77 -9.97 8.07 -9.66
CA ALA A 77 -9.63 7.95 -8.25
C ALA A 77 -8.64 6.80 -8.05
N HIS A 78 -7.50 7.08 -7.45
CA HIS A 78 -6.47 6.08 -7.13
C HIS A 78 -6.20 5.99 -5.64
N GLY A 79 -5.59 6.99 -5.02
CA GLY A 79 -5.15 6.95 -3.62
C GLY A 79 -5.91 7.91 -2.70
N VAL A 80 -5.86 7.63 -1.40
CA VAL A 80 -6.40 8.48 -0.33
C VAL A 80 -5.37 8.65 0.77
N ALA A 81 -5.22 9.88 1.28
CA ALA A 81 -4.45 10.17 2.49
C ALA A 81 -5.32 10.93 3.49
N LEU A 82 -5.27 10.52 4.75
CA LEU A 82 -5.96 11.18 5.85
C LEU A 82 -4.95 11.98 6.68
N VAL A 83 -5.24 13.25 6.93
CA VAL A 83 -4.39 14.15 7.72
C VAL A 83 -5.18 14.62 8.93
N GLU A 84 -5.10 13.84 10.00
CA GLU A 84 -5.87 14.07 11.25
C GLU A 84 -5.64 15.47 11.82
N ALA A 85 -4.37 15.94 11.85
CA ALA A 85 -4.01 17.23 12.40
C ALA A 85 -4.65 18.42 11.65
N ALA A 86 -5.00 18.24 10.38
CA ALA A 86 -5.67 19.25 9.57
C ALA A 86 -7.19 19.02 9.47
N HIS A 87 -7.69 17.88 9.96
CA HIS A 87 -9.05 17.41 9.74
C HIS A 87 -9.44 17.34 8.25
N HIS A 88 -8.49 16.96 7.41
CA HIS A 88 -8.68 16.86 5.96
C HIS A 88 -8.34 15.45 5.45
N GLY A 89 -9.11 15.02 4.46
CA GLY A 89 -8.77 13.91 3.56
C GLY A 89 -8.34 14.45 2.20
N PHE A 90 -7.48 13.70 1.53
CA PHE A 90 -6.97 14.00 0.20
C PHE A 90 -7.13 12.76 -0.67
N ALA A 91 -7.67 12.93 -1.87
CA ALA A 91 -7.79 11.85 -2.85
C ALA A 91 -7.20 12.30 -4.19
N THR A 92 -6.48 11.42 -4.84
CA THR A 92 -5.97 11.70 -6.18
C THR A 92 -7.08 11.60 -7.23
N SER A 93 -7.04 12.49 -8.21
CA SER A 93 -7.92 12.55 -9.37
C SER A 93 -7.02 12.57 -10.61
N GLY A 94 -6.52 11.38 -11.00
CA GLY A 94 -5.47 11.24 -12.00
C GLY A 94 -5.81 11.84 -13.35
N ASN A 95 -7.06 11.60 -13.83
CA ASN A 95 -7.54 12.14 -15.11
C ASN A 95 -7.70 13.67 -15.11
N ASP A 96 -7.83 14.30 -13.94
CA ASP A 96 -7.94 15.75 -13.79
C ASP A 96 -6.59 16.42 -13.48
N SER A 97 -5.51 15.65 -13.32
CA SER A 97 -4.23 16.13 -12.81
C SER A 97 -4.43 16.97 -11.53
N ALA A 98 -5.11 16.40 -10.55
CA ALA A 98 -5.53 17.10 -9.35
C ALA A 98 -5.51 16.21 -8.10
N VAL A 99 -5.45 16.87 -6.95
CA VAL A 99 -5.77 16.30 -5.64
C VAL A 99 -7.05 16.94 -5.14
N VAL A 100 -8.03 16.12 -4.77
CA VAL A 100 -9.29 16.55 -4.17
C VAL A 100 -9.14 16.55 -2.67
N MET A 101 -9.30 17.72 -2.03
CA MET A 101 -9.36 17.87 -0.57
C MET A 101 -10.81 17.72 -0.12
N PHE A 102 -11.06 16.94 0.90
CA PHE A 102 -12.39 16.67 1.43
C PHE A 102 -12.43 16.63 2.96
N ASP A 103 -13.59 16.84 3.54
CA ASP A 103 -13.86 16.62 4.96
C ASP A 103 -14.03 15.11 5.22
N PRO A 104 -13.16 14.46 6.02
CA PRO A 104 -13.24 13.03 6.24
C PRO A 104 -14.43 12.60 7.11
N SER A 105 -15.17 13.53 7.72
CA SER A 105 -16.34 13.23 8.53
C SER A 105 -17.65 13.31 7.73
N THR A 106 -17.74 14.28 6.82
CA THR A 106 -18.95 14.53 6.01
C THR A 106 -18.80 14.05 4.56
N PHE A 107 -17.56 13.73 4.13
CA PHE A 107 -17.19 13.35 2.76
C PHE A 107 -17.40 14.47 1.73
N GLN A 108 -17.66 15.68 2.17
CA GLN A 108 -17.83 16.83 1.28
C GLN A 108 -16.49 17.30 0.72
N VAL A 109 -16.47 17.60 -0.57
CA VAL A 109 -15.30 18.20 -1.23
C VAL A 109 -15.12 19.63 -0.74
N LEU A 110 -13.94 19.95 -0.23
CA LEU A 110 -13.55 21.27 0.25
C LEU A 110 -12.78 22.08 -0.79
N GLY A 111 -12.09 21.40 -1.71
CA GLY A 111 -11.30 22.07 -2.75
C GLY A 111 -10.60 21.10 -3.68
N ARG A 112 -9.97 21.68 -4.71
CA ARG A 112 -9.13 20.96 -5.67
C ARG A 112 -7.79 21.65 -5.79
N ILE A 113 -6.73 20.87 -5.77
CA ILE A 113 -5.35 21.32 -5.78
C ILE A 113 -4.73 20.80 -7.07
N PRO A 114 -4.12 21.65 -7.90
CA PRO A 114 -3.41 21.20 -9.09
C PRO A 114 -2.30 20.20 -8.72
N ALA A 115 -2.22 19.10 -9.45
CA ALA A 115 -1.13 18.14 -9.42
C ALA A 115 -0.53 17.98 -10.82
N ALA A 116 0.55 17.22 -10.94
CA ALA A 116 1.05 16.85 -12.25
C ALA A 116 0.23 15.67 -12.84
N GLU A 117 0.46 15.39 -14.11
CA GLU A 117 -0.30 14.41 -14.90
C GLU A 117 -0.21 13.01 -14.30
N ASP A 118 -1.36 12.29 -14.26
CA ASP A 118 -1.50 10.95 -13.71
C ASP A 118 -1.15 10.91 -12.21
N ALA A 119 -1.80 11.79 -11.39
CA ALA A 119 -1.70 11.74 -9.94
C ALA A 119 -2.33 10.45 -9.41
N ASP A 120 -1.50 9.52 -8.95
CA ASP A 120 -1.85 8.15 -8.59
C ASP A 120 -1.74 7.93 -7.07
N ALA A 121 -0.71 7.25 -6.58
CA ALA A 121 -0.53 7.04 -5.15
C ALA A 121 -0.33 8.35 -4.38
N ILE A 122 -0.73 8.36 -3.11
CA ILE A 122 -0.67 9.52 -2.25
C ILE A 122 -0.28 9.12 -0.82
N VAL A 123 0.62 9.89 -0.21
CA VAL A 123 1.15 9.61 1.13
C VAL A 123 1.23 10.91 1.93
N TYR A 124 0.87 10.85 3.20
CA TYR A 124 1.13 11.93 4.16
C TYR A 124 2.38 11.62 4.97
N ASP A 125 3.33 12.57 5.00
CA ASP A 125 4.48 12.54 5.91
C ASP A 125 4.25 13.53 7.07
N ALA A 126 4.09 12.99 8.27
CA ALA A 126 3.81 13.79 9.47
C ALA A 126 5.00 14.65 9.90
N VAL A 127 6.25 14.27 9.56
CA VAL A 127 7.46 15.00 9.96
C VAL A 127 7.66 16.28 9.15
N SER A 128 7.42 16.23 7.84
CA SER A 128 7.41 17.43 7.00
C SER A 128 6.07 18.15 7.04
N ASN A 129 5.02 17.52 7.55
CA ASN A 129 3.63 17.95 7.47
C ASN A 129 3.23 18.27 6.03
N ARG A 130 3.45 17.31 5.13
CA ARG A 130 3.14 17.44 3.70
C ARG A 130 2.47 16.17 3.17
N VAL A 131 1.61 16.36 2.19
CA VAL A 131 1.04 15.29 1.37
C VAL A 131 1.83 15.23 0.07
N PHE A 132 2.21 14.03 -0.34
CA PHE A 132 2.96 13.74 -1.56
C PHE A 132 2.10 12.86 -2.45
N THR A 133 1.87 13.26 -3.71
CA THR A 133 1.33 12.36 -4.73
C THR A 133 2.46 11.86 -5.61
N PHE A 134 2.31 10.67 -6.16
CA PHE A 134 3.24 10.12 -7.14
C PHE A 134 2.53 10.11 -8.50
N ASN A 135 3.07 10.89 -9.43
CA ASN A 135 2.40 11.21 -10.70
C ASN A 135 3.06 10.37 -11.80
N GLY A 136 2.36 9.33 -12.25
CA GLY A 136 2.90 8.29 -13.11
C GLY A 136 3.44 8.82 -14.44
N ASP A 137 2.61 9.50 -15.20
CA ASP A 137 2.97 9.96 -16.55
C ASP A 137 3.84 11.24 -16.52
N ALA A 138 3.74 12.04 -15.46
CA ALA A 138 4.60 13.21 -15.26
C ALA A 138 5.99 12.88 -14.65
N HIS A 139 6.26 11.63 -14.27
CA HIS A 139 7.51 11.17 -13.66
C HIS A 139 7.96 12.05 -12.48
N SER A 140 7.00 12.42 -11.62
CA SER A 140 7.21 13.42 -10.57
C SER A 140 6.42 13.10 -9.30
N SER A 141 6.69 13.85 -8.22
CA SER A 141 5.85 13.90 -7.02
C SER A 141 5.35 15.31 -6.82
N THR A 142 4.04 15.49 -6.66
CA THR A 142 3.45 16.77 -6.28
C THR A 142 3.38 16.88 -4.76
N VAL A 143 3.85 17.98 -4.20
CA VAL A 143 3.85 18.25 -2.76
C VAL A 143 2.74 19.24 -2.44
N VAL A 144 1.88 18.88 -1.47
CA VAL A 144 0.73 19.66 -1.03
C VAL A 144 0.88 20.04 0.44
N ASP A 145 0.57 21.31 0.75
CA ASP A 145 0.40 21.78 2.13
C ASP A 145 -1.01 21.42 2.60
N PRO A 146 -1.18 20.53 3.58
CA PRO A 146 -2.50 20.00 3.94
C PRO A 146 -3.37 20.98 4.72
N GLY A 147 -2.81 22.00 5.36
CA GLY A 147 -3.60 22.98 6.11
C GLY A 147 -4.44 23.85 5.15
N PRO A 148 -3.82 24.70 4.32
CA PRO A 148 -4.54 25.54 3.36
C PRO A 148 -5.01 24.79 2.10
N GLY A 149 -4.61 23.54 1.89
CA GLY A 149 -4.93 22.79 0.68
C GLY A 149 -4.33 23.40 -0.58
N ARG A 150 -3.01 23.59 -0.64
CA ARG A 150 -2.35 24.23 -1.78
C ARG A 150 -1.11 23.47 -2.25
N LEU A 151 -0.85 23.59 -3.55
CA LEU A 151 0.41 23.13 -4.16
C LEU A 151 1.61 23.86 -3.55
N VAL A 152 2.64 23.11 -3.18
CA VAL A 152 3.93 23.65 -2.73
C VAL A 152 4.95 23.59 -3.87
N THR A 153 5.19 22.40 -4.44
CA THR A 153 6.15 22.19 -5.52
C THR A 153 5.91 20.83 -6.19
N ASN A 154 6.61 20.60 -7.30
CA ASN A 154 6.75 19.28 -7.93
C ASN A 154 8.22 18.85 -7.88
N ILE A 155 8.46 17.58 -7.54
CA ILE A 155 9.79 16.97 -7.44
C ILE A 155 9.95 16.01 -8.63
N PRO A 156 10.90 16.26 -9.56
CA PRO A 156 11.21 15.29 -10.62
C PRO A 156 11.77 14.00 -10.03
N LEU A 157 11.21 12.84 -10.41
CA LEU A 157 11.63 11.54 -9.92
C LEU A 157 12.51 10.77 -10.92
N GLY A 158 12.55 11.19 -12.19
CA GLY A 158 13.44 10.62 -13.20
C GLY A 158 13.01 9.26 -13.75
N GLY A 159 11.77 8.87 -13.55
CA GLY A 159 11.11 7.67 -14.06
C GLY A 159 9.69 7.59 -13.51
N LYS A 160 8.91 6.59 -13.97
CA LYS A 160 7.49 6.41 -13.61
C LYS A 160 7.34 5.94 -12.17
N PRO A 161 6.90 6.81 -11.24
CA PRO A 161 6.58 6.38 -9.88
C PRO A 161 5.28 5.57 -9.87
N GLU A 162 5.16 4.70 -8.88
CA GLU A 162 3.93 3.95 -8.59
C GLU A 162 3.61 4.14 -7.10
N SER A 163 3.86 3.15 -6.25
CA SER A 163 3.60 3.28 -4.82
C SER A 163 4.79 3.84 -4.04
N GLY A 164 4.49 4.47 -2.91
CA GLY A 164 5.51 4.94 -1.99
C GLY A 164 5.02 4.96 -0.55
N VAL A 165 5.96 5.10 0.37
CA VAL A 165 5.71 5.12 1.82
C VAL A 165 6.51 6.22 2.51
N ALA A 166 5.97 6.75 3.62
CA ALA A 166 6.69 7.64 4.52
C ALA A 166 7.29 6.83 5.67
N ALA A 167 8.57 7.07 5.98
CA ALA A 167 9.29 6.31 7.00
C ALA A 167 9.13 6.87 8.44
N GLY A 168 8.33 7.94 8.62
CA GLY A 168 8.13 8.57 9.93
C GLY A 168 9.32 9.36 10.46
N ASN A 169 10.36 9.54 9.65
CA ASN A 169 11.57 10.31 9.98
C ASN A 169 11.81 11.49 9.02
N GLY A 170 10.83 11.82 8.18
CA GLY A 170 10.91 12.86 7.16
C GLY A 170 11.49 12.39 5.83
N LYS A 171 11.69 11.08 5.66
CA LYS A 171 12.05 10.45 4.39
C LYS A 171 10.86 9.70 3.82
N LEU A 172 10.76 9.73 2.49
CA LEU A 172 9.80 8.93 1.73
C LEU A 172 10.56 8.05 0.76
N TYR A 173 10.01 6.88 0.48
CA TYR A 173 10.54 5.92 -0.48
C TYR A 173 9.49 5.64 -1.53
N VAL A 174 9.92 5.59 -2.80
CA VAL A 174 9.02 5.46 -3.95
C VAL A 174 9.58 4.44 -4.93
N ASN A 175 8.75 3.50 -5.36
CA ASN A 175 9.08 2.59 -6.46
C ASN A 175 9.03 3.33 -7.80
N ILE A 176 10.08 3.15 -8.61
CA ILE A 176 10.15 3.64 -10.00
C ILE A 176 10.10 2.43 -10.93
N VAL A 177 8.95 2.26 -11.59
CA VAL A 177 8.58 1.03 -12.29
C VAL A 177 9.48 0.74 -13.50
N ASP A 178 9.67 1.73 -14.35
CA ASP A 178 10.39 1.63 -15.61
C ASP A 178 11.90 1.47 -15.42
N ASN A 179 12.46 2.05 -14.35
CA ASN A 179 13.88 1.94 -14.01
C ASN A 179 14.20 0.71 -13.14
N GLY A 180 13.19 0.10 -12.48
CA GLY A 180 13.41 -1.00 -11.53
C GLY A 180 14.22 -0.56 -10.32
N GLU A 181 13.86 0.58 -9.73
CA GLU A 181 14.57 1.17 -8.60
C GLU A 181 13.64 1.74 -7.53
N VAL A 182 14.21 1.99 -6.35
CA VAL A 182 13.61 2.80 -5.29
C VAL A 182 14.30 4.15 -5.25
N VAL A 183 13.50 5.20 -5.07
CA VAL A 183 13.96 6.59 -4.86
C VAL A 183 13.68 7.00 -3.43
N GLU A 184 14.67 7.59 -2.75
CA GLU A 184 14.52 8.27 -1.46
C GLU A 184 14.31 9.76 -1.68
N ILE A 185 13.26 10.33 -1.08
CA ILE A 185 12.94 11.75 -1.08
C ILE A 185 13.13 12.30 0.34
N ASP A 186 13.79 13.43 0.46
CA ASP A 186 13.76 14.23 1.68
C ASP A 186 12.52 15.12 1.69
N GLY A 187 11.60 14.85 2.63
CA GLY A 187 10.30 15.51 2.73
C GLY A 187 10.38 16.97 3.19
N LYS A 188 11.53 17.47 3.65
CA LYS A 188 11.73 18.85 4.07
C LYS A 188 12.36 19.71 2.98
N SER A 189 13.40 19.19 2.31
CA SER A 189 14.07 19.89 1.20
C SER A 189 13.39 19.67 -0.14
N PHE A 190 12.46 18.69 -0.25
CA PHE A 190 11.77 18.32 -1.47
C PHE A 190 12.74 17.92 -2.59
N THR A 191 13.73 17.09 -2.24
CA THR A 191 14.77 16.64 -3.17
C THR A 191 14.92 15.13 -3.10
N VAL A 192 15.24 14.52 -4.26
CA VAL A 192 15.70 13.13 -4.32
C VAL A 192 17.12 13.08 -3.74
N THR A 193 17.33 12.25 -2.71
CA THR A 193 18.61 12.15 -2.01
C THR A 193 19.37 10.89 -2.37
N ARG A 194 18.67 9.81 -2.79
CA ARG A 194 19.30 8.54 -3.11
C ARG A 194 18.44 7.68 -4.03
N ARG A 195 19.07 6.72 -4.72
CA ARG A 195 18.45 5.70 -5.57
C ARG A 195 19.18 4.39 -5.43
N TRP A 196 18.46 3.27 -5.57
CA TRP A 196 19.07 1.95 -5.68
C TRP A 196 18.16 0.99 -6.46
N SER A 197 18.78 -0.01 -7.12
CA SER A 197 18.07 -1.03 -7.88
C SER A 197 17.29 -1.99 -6.98
N THR A 198 16.11 -2.42 -7.45
CA THR A 198 15.34 -3.51 -6.84
C THR A 198 15.72 -4.89 -7.40
N ALA A 199 16.69 -4.97 -8.32
CA ALA A 199 17.07 -6.24 -8.94
C ALA A 199 17.35 -7.34 -7.90
N PRO A 200 16.88 -8.59 -8.17
CA PRO A 200 16.34 -9.12 -9.45
C PRO A 200 14.85 -8.85 -9.67
N CYS A 201 14.18 -8.15 -8.76
CA CYS A 201 12.77 -7.79 -8.82
C CYS A 201 12.57 -6.69 -9.88
N GLN A 202 11.76 -6.95 -10.89
CA GLN A 202 11.54 -6.05 -12.02
C GLN A 202 10.14 -5.45 -11.98
N GLN A 203 10.03 -4.18 -12.38
CA GLN A 203 8.80 -3.41 -12.35
C GLN A 203 8.15 -3.38 -10.95
N PRO A 204 8.80 -2.74 -9.96
CA PRO A 204 8.26 -2.60 -8.61
C PRO A 204 7.03 -1.69 -8.63
N VAL A 205 5.88 -2.19 -8.13
CA VAL A 205 4.59 -1.50 -8.17
C VAL A 205 3.92 -1.34 -6.80
N ALA A 206 4.13 -2.28 -5.89
CA ALA A 206 3.58 -2.23 -4.54
C ALA A 206 4.69 -1.96 -3.53
N MET A 207 4.42 -1.22 -2.44
CA MET A 207 5.42 -0.94 -1.41
C MET A 207 4.84 -0.99 -0.01
N ALA A 208 5.59 -1.62 0.91
CA ALA A 208 5.37 -1.57 2.34
C ALA A 208 6.69 -1.28 3.08
N ILE A 209 6.60 -0.95 4.36
CA ILE A 209 7.76 -0.58 5.17
C ILE A 209 7.69 -1.19 6.57
N ASP A 210 8.81 -1.76 7.03
CA ASP A 210 9.15 -1.95 8.43
C ASP A 210 10.12 -0.86 8.87
N THR A 211 9.65 0.03 9.73
CA THR A 211 10.48 1.11 10.25
C THR A 211 11.38 0.67 11.41
N THR A 212 11.10 -0.47 12.03
CA THR A 212 11.87 -1.02 13.15
C THR A 212 13.19 -1.59 12.67
N HIS A 213 13.14 -2.43 11.63
CA HIS A 213 14.34 -3.08 11.08
C HIS A 213 14.86 -2.38 9.81
N HIS A 214 14.26 -1.26 9.42
CA HIS A 214 14.65 -0.47 8.25
C HIS A 214 14.53 -1.24 6.93
N ARG A 215 13.41 -1.95 6.73
CA ARG A 215 13.14 -2.74 5.54
C ARG A 215 12.01 -2.15 4.70
N LEU A 216 12.22 -2.15 3.39
CA LEU A 216 11.19 -1.87 2.38
C LEU A 216 10.85 -3.15 1.64
N PHE A 217 9.58 -3.36 1.44
CA PHE A 217 9.04 -4.50 0.72
C PHE A 217 8.49 -4.00 -0.61
N SER A 218 9.17 -4.27 -1.72
CA SER A 218 8.75 -3.88 -3.07
C SER A 218 8.19 -5.09 -3.81
N GLY A 219 6.86 -5.13 -4.02
CA GLY A 219 6.21 -6.14 -4.85
C GLY A 219 6.35 -5.80 -6.32
N CYS A 220 6.84 -6.76 -7.12
CA CYS A 220 7.19 -6.54 -8.52
C CYS A 220 6.35 -7.39 -9.47
N ARG A 221 6.06 -6.86 -10.66
CA ARG A 221 5.32 -7.58 -11.71
C ARG A 221 6.04 -8.84 -12.19
N SER A 222 7.33 -8.98 -11.88
CA SER A 222 8.12 -10.20 -12.15
C SER A 222 7.78 -11.38 -11.23
N GLY A 223 6.81 -11.27 -10.32
CA GLY A 223 6.43 -12.34 -9.39
C GLY A 223 7.37 -12.49 -8.19
N LEU A 224 8.10 -11.45 -7.87
CA LEU A 224 8.98 -11.36 -6.70
C LEU A 224 8.57 -10.19 -5.80
N LEU A 225 8.83 -10.35 -4.51
CA LEU A 225 8.90 -9.26 -3.55
C LEU A 225 10.36 -9.08 -3.18
N ALA A 226 10.91 -7.89 -3.42
CA ALA A 226 12.26 -7.53 -2.96
C ALA A 226 12.19 -6.87 -1.60
N VAL A 227 13.07 -7.31 -0.70
CA VAL A 227 13.29 -6.65 0.59
C VAL A 227 14.57 -5.85 0.51
N SER A 228 14.47 -4.53 0.71
CA SER A 228 15.61 -3.62 0.71
C SER A 228 15.91 -3.11 2.11
N ASP A 229 17.18 -3.10 2.50
CA ASP A 229 17.66 -2.27 3.59
C ASP A 229 17.73 -0.83 3.10
N TYR A 230 16.81 0.03 3.58
CA TYR A 230 16.77 1.41 3.09
C TYR A 230 17.84 2.31 3.70
N GLN A 231 18.50 1.92 4.80
CA GLN A 231 19.67 2.60 5.32
C GLN A 231 20.90 2.31 4.44
N ALA A 232 21.08 1.06 4.05
CA ALA A 232 22.19 0.66 3.16
C ALA A 232 21.90 1.00 1.69
N GLY A 233 20.63 1.12 1.28
CA GLY A 233 20.22 1.37 -0.11
C GLY A 233 20.50 0.17 -1.02
N ARG A 234 20.12 -1.01 -0.62
CA ARG A 234 20.32 -2.26 -1.38
C ARG A 234 19.31 -3.34 -1.02
N VAL A 235 19.03 -4.22 -1.96
CA VAL A 235 18.25 -5.44 -1.71
C VAL A 235 19.04 -6.39 -0.82
N VAL A 236 18.38 -6.95 0.19
CA VAL A 236 18.96 -7.93 1.15
C VAL A 236 18.32 -9.31 0.99
N ALA A 237 17.05 -9.38 0.56
CA ALA A 237 16.33 -10.64 0.35
C ALA A 237 15.29 -10.50 -0.76
N THR A 238 14.81 -11.64 -1.25
CA THR A 238 13.65 -11.74 -2.14
C THR A 238 12.78 -12.91 -1.76
N ALA A 239 11.47 -12.79 -1.99
CA ALA A 239 10.51 -13.88 -1.81
C ALA A 239 9.62 -14.01 -3.05
N PRO A 240 9.22 -15.23 -3.45
CA PRO A 240 8.24 -15.42 -4.52
C PRO A 240 6.85 -14.98 -4.06
N ILE A 241 6.08 -14.33 -4.95
CA ILE A 241 4.70 -13.90 -4.72
C ILE A 241 3.83 -14.29 -5.91
N GLY A 242 2.51 -14.17 -5.76
CA GLY A 242 1.56 -14.40 -6.85
C GLY A 242 1.70 -13.42 -8.01
N ALA A 243 1.00 -13.69 -9.11
CA ALA A 243 1.08 -12.89 -10.32
C ALA A 243 0.19 -11.63 -10.24
N GLY A 244 0.73 -10.51 -10.74
CA GLY A 244 -0.02 -9.26 -10.85
C GLY A 244 -0.22 -8.55 -9.52
N VAL A 245 0.82 -8.50 -8.69
CA VAL A 245 0.84 -7.74 -7.44
C VAL A 245 0.58 -6.25 -7.72
N ASP A 246 -0.17 -5.60 -6.79
CA ASP A 246 -0.46 -4.17 -6.87
C ASP A 246 -0.63 -3.54 -5.45
N GLY A 247 -0.74 -4.36 -4.42
CA GLY A 247 -0.80 -3.92 -3.03
C GLY A 247 0.18 -4.67 -2.15
N ALA A 248 0.81 -3.95 -1.22
CA ALA A 248 1.66 -4.51 -0.19
C ALA A 248 1.40 -3.82 1.16
N ALA A 249 1.58 -4.54 2.25
CA ALA A 249 1.53 -4.02 3.61
C ALA A 249 2.49 -4.81 4.51
N PHE A 250 2.82 -4.24 5.66
CA PHE A 250 3.60 -4.91 6.69
C PHE A 250 2.91 -4.75 8.05
N ASP A 251 2.72 -5.85 8.75
CA ASP A 251 2.20 -5.87 10.12
C ASP A 251 3.37 -6.02 11.10
N PRO A 252 3.76 -4.95 11.80
CA PRO A 252 4.91 -5.00 12.68
C PRO A 252 4.70 -5.88 13.93
N ALA A 253 3.45 -6.13 14.33
CA ALA A 253 3.16 -6.97 15.49
C ALA A 253 3.25 -8.47 15.18
N ALA A 254 2.94 -8.85 13.93
CA ALA A 254 3.08 -10.21 13.45
C ALA A 254 4.42 -10.48 12.75
N SER A 255 5.19 -9.43 12.41
CA SER A 255 6.36 -9.49 11.53
C SER A 255 6.03 -10.10 10.16
N ASP A 256 4.82 -9.81 9.64
CA ASP A 256 4.32 -10.36 8.39
C ASP A 256 4.18 -9.29 7.31
N ALA A 257 4.82 -9.50 6.17
CA ALA A 257 4.57 -8.74 4.96
C ALA A 257 3.52 -9.43 4.10
N PHE A 258 2.67 -8.62 3.46
CA PHE A 258 1.59 -9.08 2.59
C PHE A 258 1.78 -8.55 1.18
N ALA A 259 1.47 -9.38 0.19
CA ALA A 259 1.38 -8.99 -1.20
C ALA A 259 0.07 -9.48 -1.80
N SER A 260 -0.81 -8.58 -2.24
CA SER A 260 -2.07 -8.94 -2.88
C SER A 260 -1.90 -9.00 -4.40
N ASN A 261 -2.36 -10.10 -4.99
CA ASN A 261 -2.04 -10.49 -6.36
C ASN A 261 -3.31 -10.66 -7.19
N ALA A 262 -3.24 -10.25 -8.47
CA ALA A 262 -4.39 -10.33 -9.39
C ALA A 262 -4.79 -11.77 -9.74
N ASP A 263 -3.90 -12.73 -9.53
CA ASP A 263 -4.21 -14.16 -9.72
C ASP A 263 -5.20 -14.73 -8.67
N GLY A 264 -5.54 -13.93 -7.66
CA GLY A 264 -6.45 -14.30 -6.59
C GLY A 264 -5.75 -14.89 -5.38
N THR A 265 -4.52 -14.50 -5.14
CA THR A 265 -3.78 -14.87 -3.93
C THR A 265 -3.38 -13.65 -3.10
N LEU A 266 -3.33 -13.83 -1.78
CA LEU A 266 -2.64 -12.95 -0.85
C LEU A 266 -1.45 -13.74 -0.30
N THR A 267 -0.25 -13.36 -0.73
CA THR A 267 0.98 -13.99 -0.24
C THR A 267 1.36 -13.37 1.10
N VAL A 268 1.59 -14.21 2.11
CA VAL A 268 2.06 -13.84 3.44
C VAL A 268 3.52 -14.27 3.58
N ILE A 269 4.38 -13.32 3.94
CA ILE A 269 5.82 -13.51 4.06
C ILE A 269 6.24 -13.10 5.47
N HIS A 270 6.77 -14.05 6.23
CA HIS A 270 7.23 -13.80 7.59
C HIS A 270 8.67 -13.28 7.60
N GLU A 271 8.92 -12.28 8.43
CA GLU A 271 10.24 -11.77 8.76
C GLU A 271 10.80 -12.53 9.99
N ASP A 272 11.62 -13.56 9.76
CA ASP A 272 12.29 -14.31 10.83
C ASP A 272 13.38 -13.47 11.50
N SER A 273 14.01 -12.62 10.73
CA SER A 273 15.00 -11.62 11.16
C SER A 273 15.11 -10.54 10.07
N PRO A 274 15.79 -9.41 10.32
CA PRO A 274 15.90 -8.32 9.35
C PRO A 274 16.43 -8.70 7.96
N ASP A 275 17.11 -9.83 7.84
CA ASP A 275 17.68 -10.30 6.58
C ASP A 275 17.19 -11.71 6.16
N GLN A 276 16.21 -12.28 6.87
CA GLN A 276 15.65 -13.61 6.59
C GLN A 276 14.14 -13.57 6.51
N PHE A 277 13.61 -13.98 5.37
CA PHE A 277 12.20 -13.94 5.03
C PHE A 277 11.78 -15.23 4.35
N HIS A 278 10.60 -15.74 4.67
CA HIS A 278 10.04 -16.89 3.97
C HIS A 278 8.54 -16.75 3.77
N VAL A 279 8.02 -17.34 2.67
CA VAL A 279 6.58 -17.41 2.42
C VAL A 279 5.96 -18.42 3.36
N VAL A 280 5.05 -17.99 4.21
CA VAL A 280 4.34 -18.87 5.16
C VAL A 280 3.01 -19.33 4.61
N GLN A 281 2.38 -18.55 3.74
CA GLN A 281 1.07 -18.87 3.21
C GLN A 281 0.75 -18.11 1.93
N ASN A 282 -0.06 -18.75 1.04
CA ASN A 282 -0.81 -18.06 0.01
C ASN A 282 -2.30 -18.26 0.34
N VAL A 283 -2.94 -17.21 0.86
CA VAL A 283 -4.38 -17.23 1.13
C VAL A 283 -5.11 -17.07 -0.19
N GLN A 284 -6.03 -18.01 -0.49
CA GLN A 284 -6.84 -17.94 -1.69
C GLN A 284 -7.89 -16.84 -1.54
N THR A 285 -7.76 -15.79 -2.35
CA THR A 285 -8.71 -14.67 -2.47
C THR A 285 -9.51 -14.77 -3.78
N ALA A 286 -10.09 -13.69 -4.25
CA ALA A 286 -10.77 -13.69 -5.54
C ALA A 286 -9.83 -13.19 -6.67
N PRO A 287 -9.92 -13.74 -7.90
CA PRO A 287 -9.22 -13.20 -9.05
C PRO A 287 -9.43 -11.68 -9.18
N GLY A 288 -8.36 -10.94 -9.47
CA GLY A 288 -8.38 -9.47 -9.51
C GLY A 288 -8.25 -8.79 -8.14
N GLY A 289 -8.11 -9.56 -7.03
CA GLY A 289 -7.91 -9.06 -5.66
C GLY A 289 -6.49 -8.56 -5.43
N ARG A 290 -6.05 -7.59 -6.19
CA ARG A 290 -4.67 -7.07 -6.19
C ARG A 290 -4.45 -5.85 -5.30
N ASN A 291 -5.53 -5.16 -4.91
CA ASN A 291 -5.47 -3.98 -4.03
C ASN A 291 -5.96 -4.35 -2.64
N MET A 292 -5.25 -3.88 -1.65
CA MET A 292 -5.55 -4.16 -0.25
C MET A 292 -5.16 -3.02 0.68
N GLY A 293 -5.69 -3.05 1.91
CA GLY A 293 -5.26 -2.21 3.02
C GLY A 293 -5.17 -3.03 4.30
N LEU A 294 -4.17 -2.74 5.14
CA LEU A 294 -3.98 -3.37 6.45
C LEU A 294 -4.44 -2.42 7.56
N ASP A 295 -5.24 -2.92 8.48
CA ASP A 295 -5.47 -2.31 9.78
C ASP A 295 -4.50 -2.96 10.81
N PRO A 296 -3.44 -2.26 11.22
CA PRO A 296 -2.44 -2.83 12.13
C PRO A 296 -2.94 -2.95 13.57
N THR A 297 -4.10 -2.34 13.92
CA THR A 297 -4.70 -2.45 15.25
C THR A 297 -5.49 -3.73 15.44
N THR A 298 -6.09 -4.22 14.38
CA THR A 298 -6.89 -5.45 14.39
C THR A 298 -6.22 -6.59 13.62
N HIS A 299 -5.08 -6.33 12.97
CA HIS A 299 -4.35 -7.26 12.09
C HIS A 299 -5.19 -7.75 10.90
N ARG A 300 -6.18 -6.94 10.48
CA ARG A 300 -7.08 -7.24 9.37
C ARG A 300 -6.53 -6.72 8.06
N VAL A 301 -6.52 -7.58 7.06
CA VAL A 301 -6.24 -7.19 5.67
C VAL A 301 -7.56 -7.14 4.91
N TYR A 302 -7.88 -5.99 4.33
CA TYR A 302 -9.05 -5.77 3.49
C TYR A 302 -8.62 -5.88 2.02
N VAL A 303 -9.05 -6.95 1.34
CA VAL A 303 -8.77 -7.18 -0.09
C VAL A 303 -10.04 -6.92 -0.87
N VAL A 304 -9.95 -6.13 -1.93
CA VAL A 304 -11.12 -5.82 -2.76
C VAL A 304 -11.03 -6.47 -4.13
N SER A 305 -12.15 -6.95 -4.63
CA SER A 305 -12.29 -7.53 -5.97
C SER A 305 -13.73 -7.46 -6.47
N ALA A 306 -13.98 -8.01 -7.65
CA ALA A 306 -15.30 -8.22 -8.20
C ALA A 306 -15.36 -9.54 -8.96
N ARG A 307 -16.56 -10.00 -9.33
CA ARG A 307 -16.70 -11.10 -10.29
C ARG A 307 -16.53 -10.56 -11.71
N PHE A 308 -15.90 -11.35 -12.55
CA PHE A 308 -15.66 -11.04 -13.94
C PHE A 308 -16.46 -11.92 -14.86
N GLY A 309 -16.97 -11.34 -15.94
CA GLY A 309 -17.56 -12.07 -17.06
C GLY A 309 -16.49 -12.79 -17.90
N PRO A 310 -16.90 -13.47 -18.98
CA PRO A 310 -15.97 -14.12 -19.88
C PRO A 310 -15.02 -13.10 -20.51
N ALA A 311 -13.77 -13.53 -20.74
CA ALA A 311 -12.83 -12.71 -21.48
C ALA A 311 -13.36 -12.39 -22.89
N PRO A 312 -13.20 -11.16 -23.40
CA PRO A 312 -13.58 -10.85 -24.77
C PRO A 312 -12.91 -11.80 -25.78
N ALA A 313 -13.64 -12.20 -26.81
CA ALA A 313 -13.19 -13.20 -27.79
C ALA A 313 -11.91 -12.78 -28.55
N ASP A 314 -11.62 -11.49 -28.60
CA ASP A 314 -10.41 -10.89 -29.19
C ASP A 314 -9.29 -10.58 -28.18
N SER A 315 -9.46 -10.98 -26.92
CA SER A 315 -8.39 -10.92 -25.94
C SER A 315 -7.39 -12.04 -26.21
N THR A 316 -6.26 -11.68 -26.82
CA THR A 316 -5.13 -12.60 -27.05
C THR A 316 -3.99 -12.26 -26.09
N ALA A 317 -3.06 -13.19 -25.89
CA ALA A 317 -1.81 -12.90 -25.16
C ALA A 317 -1.04 -11.70 -25.76
N ALA A 318 -1.25 -11.41 -27.06
CA ALA A 318 -0.67 -10.26 -27.76
C ALA A 318 -1.44 -8.94 -27.54
N ASN A 319 -2.70 -9.00 -27.03
CA ASN A 319 -3.48 -7.80 -26.71
C ASN A 319 -4.12 -7.91 -25.31
N PRO A 320 -3.31 -7.81 -24.24
CA PRO A 320 -3.77 -7.95 -22.85
C PRO A 320 -4.63 -6.76 -22.37
N ARG A 321 -4.86 -5.74 -23.19
CA ARG A 321 -5.56 -4.51 -22.79
C ARG A 321 -7.07 -4.67 -22.60
N ARG A 322 -7.68 -5.77 -23.09
CA ARG A 322 -9.09 -6.04 -22.88
C ARG A 322 -9.30 -6.96 -21.68
N ARG A 323 -9.38 -6.34 -20.51
CA ARG A 323 -9.72 -7.06 -19.27
C ARG A 323 -11.18 -7.56 -19.37
N PRO A 324 -11.50 -8.74 -18.80
CA PRO A 324 -12.88 -9.20 -18.67
C PRO A 324 -13.78 -8.12 -18.05
N PRO A 325 -15.04 -7.99 -18.49
CA PRO A 325 -15.97 -7.03 -17.91
C PRO A 325 -16.28 -7.41 -16.45
N ILE A 326 -16.41 -6.40 -15.61
CA ILE A 326 -16.90 -6.58 -14.24
C ILE A 326 -18.40 -6.89 -14.31
N ILE A 327 -18.84 -7.92 -13.59
CA ILE A 327 -20.27 -8.24 -13.43
C ILE A 327 -20.87 -7.14 -12.54
N PRO A 328 -21.91 -6.40 -13.00
CA PRO A 328 -22.52 -5.34 -12.22
C PRO A 328 -22.95 -5.81 -10.83
N GLY A 329 -22.77 -4.95 -9.82
CA GLY A 329 -23.13 -5.23 -8.43
C GLY A 329 -22.28 -6.28 -7.71
N SER A 330 -21.23 -6.84 -8.36
CA SER A 330 -20.42 -7.92 -7.77
C SER A 330 -19.19 -7.44 -7.01
N PHE A 331 -18.93 -6.14 -6.96
CA PHE A 331 -17.78 -5.60 -6.21
C PHE A 331 -17.89 -5.97 -4.73
N MET A 332 -16.79 -6.44 -4.15
CA MET A 332 -16.76 -6.99 -2.79
C MET A 332 -15.47 -6.63 -2.07
N MET A 333 -15.54 -6.66 -0.75
CA MET A 333 -14.43 -6.57 0.17
C MET A 333 -14.33 -7.87 0.98
N MET A 334 -13.20 -8.53 0.92
CA MET A 334 -12.84 -9.70 1.71
C MET A 334 -12.02 -9.24 2.92
N VAL A 335 -12.38 -9.74 4.10
CA VAL A 335 -11.65 -9.51 5.34
C VAL A 335 -10.82 -10.73 5.64
N VAL A 336 -9.50 -10.56 5.65
CA VAL A 336 -8.54 -11.62 5.96
C VAL A 336 -7.98 -11.35 7.35
N GLU A 337 -8.07 -12.33 8.25
CA GLU A 337 -7.67 -12.21 9.65
C GLU A 337 -6.75 -13.35 10.07
N PRO A 338 -5.85 -13.12 11.04
CA PRO A 338 -5.07 -14.19 11.62
C PRO A 338 -5.96 -15.17 12.39
N ILE A 339 -5.66 -16.47 12.25
CA ILE A 339 -6.35 -17.52 12.99
C ILE A 339 -5.65 -17.67 14.33
N PRO A 340 -6.39 -17.65 15.48
CA PRO A 340 -5.80 -17.95 16.77
C PRO A 340 -5.14 -19.33 16.75
N GLN A 341 -3.87 -19.41 17.08
CA GLN A 341 -3.21 -20.71 17.29
C GLN A 341 -3.80 -21.33 18.56
N ARG A 342 -4.29 -22.57 18.45
CA ARG A 342 -4.85 -23.33 19.58
C ARG A 342 -3.74 -23.97 20.40
#